data_df9ba612b9d78ada17785bd84a921f77
#
_entry.id   df9ba612b9d78ada17785bd84a921f77
#
_cell.length_a   1.000
_cell.length_b   1.000
_cell.length_c   1.000
_cell.angle_alpha   90.00
_cell.angle_beta   90.00
_cell.angle_gamma   90.00
#
_symmetry.space_group_name_H-M   'P 1'
#
loop_
_entity.id
_entity.type
_entity.pdbx_description
1 polymer ?
#
loop_
_entity_poly.entity_id
_entity_poly.type
_entity_poly.pdbx_seq_one_letter_code
_entity_poly.pdbx_strand_id
1 'polypeptide(L)'
;ANPKGIEIRGKVENAMLKLGDKWRARYFEGLGEGKERLQKMMEDSSRCTKCYACIDNCPICYCVECSTKKPYLVPPGVLPVPFMFHLIRYAHVADSCVNCGQCEENCPMEIANSLYMHALQTDMERMFGHTPGVDMDLPVLALVEEQAERERLFATGSDQIFNVFK
;
A
#
# COMPACT_ATOMS: atom_id res chain seq x y z
N ALA A 1 36.78 -0.33 -1.14
CA ALA A 1 35.82 -0.29 -2.27
C ALA A 1 36.45 0.46 -3.45
N ASN A 2 36.23 0.01 -4.68
CA ASN A 2 36.74 0.68 -5.89
C ASN A 2 35.97 1.97 -6.15
N PRO A 3 36.61 3.18 -6.11
CA PRO A 3 35.93 4.45 -6.29
C PRO A 3 35.18 4.56 -7.63
N LYS A 4 35.77 4.05 -8.72
CA LYS A 4 35.11 4.00 -10.04
C LYS A 4 33.86 3.12 -10.02
N GLY A 5 33.89 2.02 -9.30
CA GLY A 5 32.74 1.13 -9.15
C GLY A 5 31.57 1.82 -8.40
N ILE A 6 31.87 2.60 -7.37
CA ILE A 6 30.89 3.38 -6.61
C ILE A 6 30.25 4.45 -7.50
N GLU A 7 31.06 5.17 -8.28
CA GLU A 7 30.56 6.18 -9.21
C GLU A 7 29.65 5.60 -10.29
N ILE A 8 30.06 4.47 -10.89
CA ILE A 8 29.24 3.77 -11.90
C ILE A 8 27.93 3.30 -11.29
N ARG A 9 27.97 2.70 -10.09
CA ARG A 9 26.75 2.28 -9.37
C ARG A 9 25.80 3.44 -9.16
N GLY A 10 26.29 4.59 -8.69
CA GLY A 10 25.45 5.78 -8.49
C GLY A 10 24.80 6.28 -9.79
N LYS A 11 25.51 6.23 -10.92
CA LYS A 11 24.92 6.59 -12.21
C LYS A 11 23.83 5.61 -12.64
N VAL A 12 24.05 4.32 -12.48
CA VAL A 12 23.05 3.27 -12.79
C VAL A 12 21.83 3.41 -11.88
N GLU A 13 22.03 3.57 -10.58
CA GLU A 13 20.96 3.76 -9.60
C GLU A 13 20.08 4.96 -9.95
N ASN A 14 20.68 6.12 -10.23
CA ASN A 14 19.96 7.31 -10.66
C ASN A 14 19.18 7.11 -11.98
N ALA A 15 19.73 6.34 -12.93
CA ALA A 15 19.04 6.03 -14.16
C ALA A 15 17.83 5.12 -13.93
N MET A 16 17.98 4.11 -13.07
CA MET A 16 16.90 3.19 -12.70
C MET A 16 15.79 3.89 -11.91
N LEU A 17 16.14 4.79 -10.99
CA LEU A 17 15.15 5.61 -10.26
C LEU A 17 14.32 6.45 -11.22
N LYS A 18 14.96 7.17 -12.15
CA LYS A 18 14.24 7.98 -13.18
C LYS A 18 13.34 7.13 -14.06
N LEU A 19 13.79 5.93 -14.43
CA LEU A 19 12.97 5.00 -15.20
C LEU A 19 11.77 4.50 -14.39
N GLY A 20 11.99 4.14 -13.13
CA GLY A 20 10.95 3.75 -12.18
C GLY A 20 9.90 4.84 -11.98
N ASP A 21 10.33 6.09 -11.79
CA ASP A 21 9.42 7.24 -11.65
C ASP A 21 8.56 7.46 -12.89
N LYS A 22 9.15 7.32 -14.08
CA LYS A 22 8.41 7.42 -15.35
C LYS A 22 7.33 6.35 -15.48
N TRP A 23 7.65 5.10 -15.13
CA TRP A 23 6.69 4.01 -15.16
C TRP A 23 5.60 4.18 -14.11
N ARG A 24 5.96 4.58 -12.89
CA ARG A 24 5.03 4.87 -11.80
C ARG A 24 4.03 5.96 -12.19
N ALA A 25 4.51 7.08 -12.74
CA ALA A 25 3.65 8.17 -13.21
C ALA A 25 2.63 7.69 -14.26
N ARG A 26 3.07 6.87 -15.22
CA ARG A 26 2.19 6.30 -16.25
C ARG A 26 1.13 5.36 -15.64
N TYR A 27 1.50 4.55 -14.63
CA TYR A 27 0.56 3.67 -13.95
C TYR A 27 -0.47 4.45 -13.14
N PHE A 28 -0.05 5.50 -12.45
CA PHE A 28 -0.95 6.35 -11.65
C PHE A 28 -1.90 7.16 -12.52
N GLU A 29 -1.45 7.64 -13.68
CA GLU A 29 -2.32 8.29 -14.65
C GLU A 29 -3.48 7.37 -15.07
N GLY A 30 -3.21 6.10 -15.34
CA GLY A 30 -4.22 5.09 -15.66
C GLY A 30 -5.11 4.65 -14.49
N LEU A 31 -4.70 4.91 -13.24
CA LEU A 31 -5.43 4.52 -12.06
C LEU A 31 -6.58 5.48 -11.70
N GLY A 32 -6.50 6.73 -12.17
CA GLY A 32 -7.43 7.79 -11.79
C GLY A 32 -7.27 8.27 -10.35
N GLU A 33 -8.18 9.10 -9.88
CA GLU A 33 -8.16 9.67 -8.54
C GLU A 33 -9.50 9.44 -7.81
N GLY A 34 -9.45 9.53 -6.49
CA GLY A 34 -10.63 9.52 -5.63
C GLY A 34 -11.59 8.35 -5.92
N LYS A 35 -12.80 8.66 -6.34
CA LYS A 35 -13.87 7.70 -6.61
C LYS A 35 -13.53 6.72 -7.75
N GLU A 36 -12.86 7.20 -8.80
CA GLU A 36 -12.50 6.36 -9.96
C GLU A 36 -11.48 5.30 -9.55
N ARG A 37 -10.47 5.70 -8.77
CA ARG A 37 -9.47 4.79 -8.20
C ARG A 37 -10.11 3.72 -7.33
N LEU A 38 -11.03 4.13 -6.44
CA LEU A 38 -11.75 3.20 -5.58
C LEU A 38 -12.59 2.21 -6.38
N GLN A 39 -13.32 2.70 -7.39
CA GLN A 39 -14.14 1.85 -8.25
C GLN A 39 -13.28 0.81 -8.98
N LYS A 40 -12.19 1.23 -9.58
CA LYS A 40 -11.24 0.32 -10.26
C LYS A 40 -10.66 -0.72 -9.32
N MET A 41 -10.28 -0.30 -8.11
CA MET A 41 -9.79 -1.20 -7.07
C MET A 41 -10.85 -2.23 -6.65
N MET A 42 -12.12 -1.82 -6.55
CA MET A 42 -13.24 -2.74 -6.26
C MET A 42 -13.50 -3.71 -7.40
N GLU A 43 -13.46 -3.25 -8.66
CA GLU A 43 -13.62 -4.08 -9.86
C GLU A 43 -12.52 -5.15 -9.94
N ASP A 44 -11.25 -4.76 -9.79
CA ASP A 44 -10.12 -5.70 -9.78
C ASP A 44 -10.22 -6.68 -8.61
N SER A 45 -10.58 -6.19 -7.43
CA SER A 45 -10.74 -7.01 -6.22
C SER A 45 -11.87 -8.02 -6.33
N SER A 46 -12.88 -7.77 -7.17
CA SER A 46 -14.01 -8.69 -7.38
C SER A 46 -13.59 -10.04 -7.97
N ARG A 47 -12.44 -10.09 -8.65
CA ARG A 47 -11.87 -11.34 -9.21
C ARG A 47 -11.18 -12.21 -8.17
N CYS A 48 -11.02 -11.72 -6.94
CA CYS A 48 -10.27 -12.40 -5.89
C CYS A 48 -10.93 -13.73 -5.48
N THR A 49 -10.13 -14.79 -5.41
CA THR A 49 -10.54 -16.12 -4.93
C THR A 49 -10.25 -16.37 -3.45
N LYS A 50 -9.71 -15.35 -2.75
CA LYS A 50 -9.34 -15.43 -1.33
C LYS A 50 -8.30 -16.55 -1.04
N CYS A 51 -7.32 -16.70 -1.93
CA CYS A 51 -6.24 -17.69 -1.78
C CYS A 51 -5.21 -17.34 -0.71
N TYR A 52 -5.22 -16.12 -0.20
CA TYR A 52 -4.27 -15.56 0.79
C TYR A 52 -2.81 -15.41 0.31
N ALA A 53 -2.46 -15.76 -0.92
CA ALA A 53 -1.08 -15.66 -1.42
C ALA A 53 -0.46 -14.26 -1.24
N CYS A 54 -1.25 -13.19 -1.42
CA CYS A 54 -0.81 -11.82 -1.20
C CYS A 54 -0.49 -11.49 0.27
N ILE A 55 -0.97 -12.27 1.22
CA ILE A 55 -0.70 -12.13 2.66
C ILE A 55 0.45 -13.04 3.06
N ASP A 56 0.38 -14.32 2.69
CA ASP A 56 1.32 -15.34 3.13
C ASP A 56 2.73 -15.16 2.53
N ASN A 57 2.84 -14.49 1.35
CA ASN A 57 4.13 -14.13 0.74
C ASN A 57 4.61 -12.69 1.09
N CYS A 58 3.85 -11.96 1.91
CA CYS A 58 4.24 -10.59 2.25
C CYS A 58 5.25 -10.58 3.42
N PRO A 59 6.44 -9.96 3.23
CA PRO A 59 7.49 -9.98 4.26
C PRO A 59 7.13 -9.21 5.53
N ILE A 60 6.14 -8.32 5.47
CA ILE A 60 5.67 -7.53 6.61
C ILE A 60 4.35 -8.03 7.21
N CYS A 61 3.76 -9.09 6.67
CA CYS A 61 2.58 -9.74 7.25
C CYS A 61 2.96 -10.83 8.25
N TYR A 62 3.32 -10.45 9.48
CA TYR A 62 3.77 -11.35 10.55
C TYR A 62 2.74 -11.54 11.67
N CYS A 63 1.51 -11.05 11.52
CA CYS A 63 0.48 -11.16 12.55
C CYS A 63 0.13 -12.62 12.84
N VAL A 64 0.19 -13.04 14.11
CA VAL A 64 -0.25 -14.37 14.57
C VAL A 64 -1.75 -14.56 14.33
N GLU A 65 -2.54 -13.51 14.59
CA GLU A 65 -3.97 -13.45 14.29
C GLU A 65 -4.27 -12.39 13.24
N CYS A 66 -4.60 -12.82 12.04
CA CYS A 66 -4.91 -11.92 10.94
C CYS A 66 -6.39 -11.52 10.95
N SER A 67 -6.68 -10.21 10.89
CA SER A 67 -8.04 -9.68 10.83
C SER A 67 -8.79 -10.15 9.58
N THR A 68 -8.10 -10.39 8.47
CA THR A 68 -8.72 -10.92 7.23
C THR A 68 -9.21 -12.37 7.36
N LYS A 69 -8.78 -13.09 8.39
CA LYS A 69 -9.21 -14.46 8.71
C LYS A 69 -10.36 -14.50 9.73
N LYS A 70 -10.83 -13.35 10.21
CA LYS A 70 -11.94 -13.27 11.16
C LYS A 70 -13.29 -13.33 10.42
N PRO A 71 -14.16 -14.32 10.71
CA PRO A 71 -15.41 -14.54 9.96
C PRO A 71 -16.40 -13.38 10.00
N TYR A 72 -16.37 -12.58 11.06
CA TYR A 72 -17.25 -11.42 11.20
C TYR A 72 -16.82 -10.21 10.34
N LEU A 73 -15.54 -10.15 9.90
CA LEU A 73 -15.02 -9.12 8.99
C LEU A 73 -15.03 -9.62 7.55
N VAL A 74 -14.62 -10.85 7.35
CA VAL A 74 -14.51 -11.49 6.03
C VAL A 74 -15.14 -12.87 6.08
N PRO A 75 -16.45 -13.00 5.81
CA PRO A 75 -17.16 -14.27 5.85
C PRO A 75 -16.50 -15.35 4.99
N PRO A 76 -16.34 -16.58 5.49
CA PRO A 76 -15.83 -17.69 4.70
C PRO A 76 -16.83 -18.13 3.62
N GLY A 77 -16.32 -18.65 2.49
CA GLY A 77 -17.14 -19.24 1.43
C GLY A 77 -17.98 -18.26 0.61
N VAL A 78 -17.80 -16.96 0.79
CA VAL A 78 -18.50 -15.93 0.02
C VAL A 78 -17.63 -15.48 -1.17
N LEU A 79 -18.20 -15.55 -2.38
CA LEU A 79 -17.61 -15.04 -3.62
C LEU A 79 -18.64 -14.19 -4.36
N PRO A 80 -18.24 -13.06 -4.95
CA PRO A 80 -16.92 -12.44 -4.88
C PRO A 80 -16.54 -12.11 -3.44
N VAL A 81 -15.23 -12.12 -3.16
CA VAL A 81 -14.72 -11.80 -1.81
C VAL A 81 -15.15 -10.40 -1.42
N PRO A 82 -15.70 -10.20 -0.21
CA PRO A 82 -16.04 -8.86 0.26
C PRO A 82 -14.85 -7.90 0.16
N PHE A 83 -15.07 -6.70 -0.37
CA PHE A 83 -14.02 -5.68 -0.54
C PHE A 83 -13.28 -5.37 0.78
N MET A 84 -13.93 -5.61 1.92
CA MET A 84 -13.33 -5.49 3.25
C MET A 84 -12.04 -6.31 3.40
N PHE A 85 -11.91 -7.47 2.73
CA PHE A 85 -10.67 -8.26 2.71
C PHE A 85 -9.49 -7.44 2.16
N HIS A 86 -9.69 -6.79 1.01
CA HIS A 86 -8.66 -5.97 0.39
C HIS A 86 -8.41 -4.68 1.17
N LEU A 87 -9.46 -4.04 1.66
CA LEU A 87 -9.35 -2.82 2.45
C LEU A 87 -8.52 -3.05 3.71
N ILE A 88 -8.80 -4.12 4.48
CA ILE A 88 -8.01 -4.50 5.65
C ILE A 88 -6.57 -4.81 5.23
N ARG A 89 -6.39 -5.59 4.15
CA ARG A 89 -5.07 -5.97 3.67
C ARG A 89 -4.21 -4.76 3.33
N TYR A 90 -4.77 -3.78 2.61
CA TYR A 90 -4.04 -2.57 2.23
C TYR A 90 -3.79 -1.65 3.43
N ALA A 91 -4.79 -1.41 4.25
CA ALA A 91 -4.69 -0.52 5.41
C ALA A 91 -3.61 -0.98 6.41
N HIS A 92 -3.52 -2.30 6.68
CA HIS A 92 -2.58 -2.84 7.67
C HIS A 92 -1.11 -2.74 7.28
N VAL A 93 -0.80 -2.54 6.00
CA VAL A 93 0.59 -2.51 5.53
C VAL A 93 0.94 -1.20 4.81
N ALA A 94 0.01 -0.24 4.76
CA ALA A 94 0.20 1.00 4.01
C ALA A 94 1.40 1.82 4.49
N ASP A 95 1.64 1.85 5.81
CA ASP A 95 2.73 2.60 6.44
C ASP A 95 4.08 1.85 6.46
N SER A 96 4.08 0.57 6.14
CA SER A 96 5.26 -0.31 6.26
C SER A 96 5.62 -0.99 4.94
N CYS A 97 4.84 -0.81 3.89
CA CYS A 97 5.04 -1.47 2.61
C CYS A 97 6.32 -0.98 1.91
N VAL A 98 7.23 -1.89 1.62
CA VAL A 98 8.48 -1.62 0.89
C VAL A 98 8.36 -1.84 -0.62
N ASN A 99 7.15 -2.00 -1.13
CA ASN A 99 6.84 -2.18 -2.56
C ASN A 99 7.62 -3.33 -3.24
N CYS A 100 7.80 -4.44 -2.56
CA CYS A 100 8.55 -5.59 -3.09
C CYS A 100 7.84 -6.34 -4.24
N GLY A 101 6.55 -6.06 -4.53
CA GLY A 101 5.78 -6.67 -5.62
C GLY A 101 5.25 -8.09 -5.36
N GLN A 102 5.67 -8.78 -4.29
CA GLN A 102 5.32 -10.19 -4.04
C GLN A 102 3.81 -10.46 -3.99
N CYS A 103 3.02 -9.50 -3.54
CA CYS A 103 1.57 -9.63 -3.46
C CYS A 103 0.89 -9.67 -4.84
N GLU A 104 1.50 -9.09 -5.87
CA GLU A 104 1.04 -9.13 -7.26
C GLU A 104 1.58 -10.36 -7.98
N GLU A 105 2.88 -10.60 -7.91
CA GLU A 105 3.55 -11.73 -8.55
C GLU A 105 2.96 -13.09 -8.15
N ASN A 106 2.52 -13.23 -6.89
CA ASN A 106 1.91 -14.47 -6.39
C ASN A 106 0.37 -14.48 -6.52
N CYS A 107 -0.25 -13.48 -7.18
CA CYS A 107 -1.69 -13.43 -7.32
C CYS A 107 -2.17 -14.28 -8.52
N PRO A 108 -2.89 -15.41 -8.31
CA PRO A 108 -3.35 -16.23 -9.42
C PRO A 108 -4.45 -15.56 -10.26
N MET A 109 -4.99 -14.45 -9.76
CA MET A 109 -6.04 -13.67 -10.45
C MET A 109 -5.48 -12.38 -11.07
N GLU A 110 -4.15 -12.21 -11.07
CA GLU A 110 -3.46 -11.05 -11.68
C GLU A 110 -4.03 -9.71 -11.21
N ILE A 111 -4.36 -9.62 -9.89
CA ILE A 111 -4.81 -8.36 -9.30
C ILE A 111 -3.58 -7.50 -9.05
N ALA A 112 -3.61 -6.26 -9.55
CA ALA A 112 -2.53 -5.29 -9.45
C ALA A 112 -2.33 -4.74 -8.02
N ASN A 113 -2.12 -5.66 -7.04
CA ASN A 113 -2.00 -5.33 -5.62
C ASN A 113 -0.86 -4.34 -5.34
N SER A 114 0.28 -4.47 -6.02
CA SER A 114 1.43 -3.60 -5.81
C SER A 114 1.14 -2.17 -6.27
N LEU A 115 0.36 -1.99 -7.34
CA LEU A 115 -0.07 -0.69 -7.83
C LEU A 115 -0.91 0.07 -6.78
N TYR A 116 -1.90 -0.64 -6.18
CA TYR A 116 -2.74 -0.05 -5.14
C TYR A 116 -1.95 0.27 -3.87
N MET A 117 -1.01 -0.60 -3.50
CA MET A 117 -0.10 -0.35 -2.37
C MET A 117 0.81 0.85 -2.62
N HIS A 118 1.35 0.99 -3.84
CA HIS A 118 2.15 2.15 -4.23
C HIS A 118 1.37 3.47 -4.15
N ALA A 119 0.11 3.46 -4.61
CA ALA A 119 -0.74 4.63 -4.53
C ALA A 119 -0.99 5.05 -3.07
N LEU A 120 -1.31 4.09 -2.20
CA LEU A 120 -1.49 4.35 -0.77
C LEU A 120 -0.21 4.82 -0.10
N GLN A 121 0.93 4.21 -0.39
CA GLN A 121 2.21 4.62 0.15
C GLN A 121 2.57 6.05 -0.26
N THR A 122 2.33 6.43 -1.51
CA THR A 122 2.56 7.80 -1.98
C THR A 122 1.68 8.80 -1.23
N ASP A 123 0.43 8.43 -0.93
CA ASP A 123 -0.46 9.25 -0.12
C ASP A 123 0.04 9.35 1.34
N MET A 124 0.51 8.24 1.93
CA MET A 124 1.11 8.22 3.28
C MET A 124 2.38 9.07 3.36
N GLU A 125 3.28 8.95 2.38
CA GLU A 125 4.49 9.76 2.30
C GLU A 125 4.15 11.26 2.21
N ARG A 126 3.18 11.63 1.38
CA ARG A 126 2.72 13.01 1.25
C ARG A 126 2.11 13.57 2.54
N MET A 127 1.36 12.75 3.28
CA MET A 127 0.65 13.16 4.49
C MET A 127 1.57 13.24 5.71
N PHE A 128 2.54 12.34 5.82
CA PHE A 128 3.33 12.13 7.03
C PHE A 128 4.84 12.34 6.84
N GLY A 129 5.31 12.48 5.59
CA GLY A 129 6.73 12.65 5.30
C GLY A 129 7.59 11.43 5.62
N HIS A 130 7.00 10.22 5.64
CA HIS A 130 7.67 8.98 5.98
C HIS A 130 7.70 8.02 4.79
N THR A 131 8.90 7.51 4.47
CA THR A 131 9.09 6.53 3.39
C THR A 131 9.54 5.18 3.97
N PRO A 132 8.67 4.15 3.98
CA PRO A 132 9.00 2.84 4.52
C PRO A 132 10.23 2.21 3.85
N GLY A 133 11.14 1.67 4.65
CA GLY A 133 12.37 1.03 4.19
C GLY A 133 13.51 2.01 3.83
N VAL A 134 13.25 3.32 3.84
CA VAL A 134 14.22 4.40 3.70
C VAL A 134 14.45 5.07 5.05
N ASP A 135 13.36 5.52 5.66
CA ASP A 135 13.39 6.06 7.00
C ASP A 135 13.51 4.93 8.02
N MET A 136 14.52 5.03 8.87
CA MET A 136 14.82 4.03 9.90
C MET A 136 14.01 4.23 11.18
N ASP A 137 13.20 5.29 11.22
CA ASP A 137 12.33 5.60 12.33
C ASP A 137 11.11 4.67 12.36
N LEU A 138 10.37 4.74 13.46
CA LEU A 138 9.17 3.93 13.65
C LEU A 138 8.13 4.19 12.54
N PRO A 139 7.35 3.17 12.15
CA PRO A 139 6.22 3.36 11.25
C PRO A 139 5.29 4.45 11.75
N VAL A 140 4.70 5.21 10.82
CA VAL A 140 3.88 6.40 11.11
C VAL A 140 2.77 6.12 12.12
N LEU A 141 2.12 4.95 12.02
CA LEU A 141 1.05 4.57 12.96
C LEU A 141 1.56 4.29 14.38
N ALA A 142 2.86 4.02 14.56
CA ALA A 142 3.48 3.86 15.87
C ALA A 142 3.96 5.19 16.47
N LEU A 143 4.14 6.24 15.65
CA LEU A 143 4.57 7.56 16.09
C LEU A 143 3.44 8.42 16.68
N VAL A 144 2.19 7.99 16.58
CA VAL A 144 1.02 8.74 17.08
C VAL A 144 0.86 8.50 18.59
N GLU A 145 1.93 8.67 19.36
CA GLU A 145 1.90 8.48 20.83
C GLU A 145 1.47 9.74 21.58
N GLU A 146 1.63 10.93 21.04
CA GLU A 146 1.16 12.15 21.70
C GLU A 146 -0.30 12.42 21.37
N GLN A 147 -1.13 12.43 22.40
CA GLN A 147 -2.59 12.62 22.32
C GLN A 147 -3.00 13.90 21.60
N ALA A 148 -2.18 14.96 21.70
CA ALA A 148 -2.39 16.24 21.02
C ALA A 148 -2.13 16.17 19.51
N GLU A 149 -1.23 15.31 19.07
CA GLU A 149 -0.93 15.08 17.65
C GLU A 149 -1.95 14.14 17.01
N ARG A 150 -2.44 13.16 17.78
CA ARG A 150 -3.61 12.35 17.44
C ARG A 150 -4.85 13.22 17.18
N GLU A 151 -5.15 14.14 18.08
CA GLU A 151 -6.28 15.06 17.94
C GLU A 151 -6.12 15.99 16.72
N ARG A 152 -4.91 16.45 16.41
CA ARG A 152 -4.62 17.21 15.18
C ARG A 152 -4.81 16.38 13.90
N LEU A 153 -4.30 15.17 13.88
CA LEU A 153 -4.44 14.26 12.73
C LEU A 153 -5.90 13.87 12.50
N PHE A 154 -6.66 13.61 13.57
CA PHE A 154 -8.08 13.33 13.46
C PHE A 154 -8.93 14.57 13.18
N ALA A 155 -8.58 15.74 13.70
CA ALA A 155 -9.28 16.99 13.39
C ALA A 155 -9.04 17.48 11.96
N THR A 156 -7.83 17.35 11.44
CA THR A 156 -7.50 17.70 10.04
C THR A 156 -7.86 16.60 9.06
N GLY A 157 -7.80 15.34 9.47
CA GLY A 157 -8.10 14.17 8.64
C GLY A 157 -9.58 13.93 8.44
N SER A 158 -10.44 14.23 9.42
CA SER A 158 -11.88 14.05 9.29
C SER A 158 -12.47 14.92 8.18
N ASP A 159 -12.03 16.17 8.07
CA ASP A 159 -12.55 17.08 7.06
C ASP A 159 -12.01 16.81 5.65
N GLN A 160 -10.80 16.25 5.54
CA GLN A 160 -10.22 15.87 4.24
C GLN A 160 -10.69 14.50 3.76
N ILE A 161 -10.81 13.52 4.66
CA ILE A 161 -11.30 12.18 4.31
C ILE A 161 -12.76 12.23 3.91
N PHE A 162 -13.61 13.01 4.60
CA PHE A 162 -15.01 13.17 4.23
C PHE A 162 -15.22 13.99 2.96
N ASN A 163 -14.30 14.85 2.55
CA ASN A 163 -14.37 15.56 1.27
C ASN A 163 -13.93 14.72 0.06
N VAL A 164 -13.22 13.64 0.24
CA VAL A 164 -12.87 12.67 -0.82
C VAL A 164 -14.11 11.85 -1.23
N PHE A 165 -15.11 11.73 -0.36
CA PHE A 165 -16.36 10.98 -0.61
C PHE A 165 -17.56 11.86 -0.99
N LYS A 166 -17.38 13.17 -1.13
CA LYS A 166 -18.37 14.09 -1.73
C LYS A 166 -18.04 14.33 -3.20
#